data_de5833c160622e041a7e34e38711dcbb
#
_entry.id   de5833c160622e041a7e34e38711dcbb
#
_cell.length_a   1.000
_cell.length_b   1.000
_cell.length_c   1.000
_cell.angle_alpha   90.00
_cell.angle_beta   90.00
_cell.angle_gamma   90.00
#
_symmetry.space_group_name_H-M   'P 1'
#
loop_
_entity.id
_entity.type
_entity.pdbx_description
1 polymer ?
#
loop_
_entity_poly.entity_id
_entity_poly.type
_entity_poly.pdbx_seq_one_letter_code
_entity_poly.pdbx_strand_id
1 'polypeptide(L)'
;REKKFSESSNLLKSNKIITKVKGNKNLYLKALDILIKNNEGLKKYKEALLYVDKKNRYLKNLKDHRVFDKDIIFNLIEKYKLFYNYNNVKKINDKLNYEQTTKLVFLVGFPRSGTTLLDTILRTHTQISVLEEKPYLLDIRHEFFKSKNNQLNSISNITQNEKDMMVKNYFKNIENQLNKDTRVIVDKLPLSIIEIGFIKSIFPNSSFILALRHPCDVIISCYFNSFKINDAMVNFLDWDDTINLYNKVFELFDFYNNELNLNLYKIKYENIVKNFKNEX
;
A
#
# COMPACT_ATOMS: atom_id res chain seq x y z
N ARG A 1 31.42 3.77 11.44
CA ARG A 1 30.14 3.07 11.18
C ARG A 1 30.40 1.73 10.48
N GLU A 2 31.20 1.70 9.40
CA GLU A 2 31.55 0.48 8.66
C GLU A 2 32.19 -0.59 9.55
N LYS A 3 33.13 -0.20 10.46
CA LYS A 3 33.74 -1.12 11.40
C LYS A 3 32.71 -1.86 12.26
N LYS A 4 31.69 -1.13 12.76
CA LYS A 4 30.60 -1.73 13.55
C LYS A 4 29.77 -2.72 12.75
N PHE A 5 29.51 -2.45 11.46
CA PHE A 5 28.79 -3.37 10.57
C PHE A 5 29.59 -4.66 10.34
N SER A 6 30.91 -4.52 10.12
CA SER A 6 31.80 -5.67 9.92
C SER A 6 31.87 -6.55 11.19
N GLU A 7 32.07 -5.94 12.35
CA GLU A 7 32.12 -6.64 13.65
C GLU A 7 30.82 -7.39 13.92
N SER A 8 29.68 -6.72 13.74
CA SER A 8 28.36 -7.32 13.94
C SER A 8 28.14 -8.53 13.00
N SER A 9 28.51 -8.40 11.72
CA SER A 9 28.41 -9.51 10.76
C SER A 9 29.30 -10.69 11.16
N ASN A 10 30.54 -10.41 11.59
CA ASN A 10 31.50 -11.45 12.00
C ASN A 10 30.96 -12.20 13.23
N LEU A 11 30.42 -11.48 14.23
CA LEU A 11 29.85 -12.12 15.42
C LEU A 11 28.70 -13.09 15.06
N LEU A 12 27.81 -12.69 14.16
CA LEU A 12 26.68 -13.54 13.75
C LEU A 12 27.14 -14.78 12.97
N LYS A 13 28.23 -14.66 12.18
CA LYS A 13 28.76 -15.76 11.35
C LYS A 13 29.70 -16.67 12.12
N SER A 14 30.73 -16.09 12.79
CA SER A 14 31.81 -16.83 13.44
C SER A 14 31.32 -17.72 14.60
N ASN A 15 30.36 -17.24 15.38
CA ASN A 15 29.80 -17.98 16.51
C ASN A 15 28.66 -18.91 16.11
N LYS A 16 28.41 -19.06 14.80
CA LYS A 16 27.28 -19.85 14.26
C LYS A 16 25.94 -19.44 14.87
N ILE A 17 25.82 -18.17 15.31
CA ILE A 17 24.60 -17.66 15.97
C ILE A 17 23.40 -17.86 15.04
N ILE A 18 23.57 -17.51 13.76
CA ILE A 18 22.49 -17.64 12.77
C ILE A 18 21.98 -19.09 12.66
N THR A 19 22.86 -20.07 12.80
CA THR A 19 22.48 -21.49 12.77
C THR A 19 21.77 -21.89 14.06
N LYS A 20 22.28 -21.44 15.20
CA LYS A 20 21.70 -21.72 16.52
C LYS A 20 20.29 -21.18 16.68
N VAL A 21 20.02 -19.97 16.12
CA VAL A 21 18.70 -19.34 16.24
C VAL A 21 17.69 -19.80 15.18
N LYS A 22 18.08 -20.66 14.23
CA LYS A 22 17.22 -21.09 13.11
C LYS A 22 15.92 -21.73 13.59
N GLY A 23 15.92 -22.38 14.76
CA GLY A 23 14.72 -22.99 15.37
C GLY A 23 13.75 -21.97 15.98
N ASN A 24 14.18 -20.71 16.18
CA ASN A 24 13.33 -19.64 16.68
C ASN A 24 13.08 -18.63 15.55
N LYS A 25 11.85 -18.62 15.02
CA LYS A 25 11.41 -17.77 13.88
C LYS A 25 11.86 -16.31 14.05
N ASN A 26 11.52 -15.73 15.20
CA ASN A 26 11.74 -14.29 15.42
C ASN A 26 13.24 -13.94 15.48
N LEU A 27 14.01 -14.74 16.20
CA LEU A 27 15.45 -14.53 16.32
C LEU A 27 16.15 -14.76 14.97
N TYR A 28 15.71 -15.77 14.21
CA TYR A 28 16.28 -16.06 12.90
C TYR A 28 16.05 -14.91 11.90
N LEU A 29 14.82 -14.42 11.83
CA LEU A 29 14.48 -13.28 10.95
C LEU A 29 15.26 -12.02 11.35
N LYS A 30 15.34 -11.72 12.66
CA LYS A 30 16.15 -10.58 13.15
C LYS A 30 17.63 -10.73 12.76
N ALA A 31 18.20 -11.93 12.89
CA ALA A 31 19.60 -12.16 12.51
C ALA A 31 19.81 -11.93 11.00
N LEU A 32 18.88 -12.39 10.17
CA LEU A 32 18.93 -12.14 8.72
C LEU A 32 18.80 -10.64 8.40
N ASP A 33 17.87 -9.93 9.03
CA ASP A 33 17.69 -8.48 8.83
C ASP A 33 18.97 -7.70 9.23
N ILE A 34 19.62 -8.08 10.32
CA ILE A 34 20.90 -7.47 10.73
C ILE A 34 21.96 -7.72 9.66
N LEU A 35 22.07 -8.95 9.14
CA LEU A 35 23.07 -9.27 8.10
C LEU A 35 22.79 -8.50 6.80
N ILE A 36 21.52 -8.36 6.42
CA ILE A 36 21.10 -7.57 5.26
C ILE A 36 21.57 -6.11 5.44
N LYS A 37 21.16 -5.46 6.53
CA LYS A 37 21.52 -4.05 6.84
C LYS A 37 23.02 -3.82 6.93
N ASN A 38 23.75 -4.75 7.56
CA ASN A 38 25.21 -4.65 7.67
C ASN A 38 25.87 -4.70 6.29
N ASN A 39 25.43 -5.61 5.43
CA ASN A 39 26.00 -5.75 4.09
C ASN A 39 25.63 -4.55 3.19
N GLU A 40 24.41 -4.00 3.31
CA GLU A 40 24.04 -2.73 2.66
C GLU A 40 24.94 -1.59 3.13
N GLY A 41 25.16 -1.46 4.45
CA GLY A 41 26.03 -0.43 5.04
C GLY A 41 27.49 -0.55 4.63
N LEU A 42 27.94 -1.77 4.29
CA LEU A 42 29.28 -2.07 3.76
C LEU A 42 29.32 -2.02 2.23
N LYS A 43 28.22 -1.67 1.55
CA LYS A 43 28.07 -1.65 0.08
C LYS A 43 28.32 -3.03 -0.56
N LYS A 44 28.13 -4.11 0.21
CA LYS A 44 28.23 -5.50 -0.24
C LYS A 44 26.86 -5.99 -0.71
N TYR A 45 26.37 -5.40 -1.81
CA TYR A 45 24.99 -5.59 -2.26
C TYR A 45 24.69 -7.03 -2.69
N LYS A 46 25.64 -7.74 -3.27
CA LYS A 46 25.49 -9.16 -3.64
C LYS A 46 25.25 -10.04 -2.40
N GLU A 47 26.02 -9.81 -1.35
CA GLU A 47 25.86 -10.51 -0.07
C GLU A 47 24.54 -10.15 0.61
N ALA A 48 24.15 -8.87 0.56
CA ALA A 48 22.87 -8.44 1.09
C ALA A 48 21.73 -9.21 0.40
N LEU A 49 21.74 -9.27 -0.93
CA LEU A 49 20.75 -10.00 -1.73
C LEU A 49 20.68 -11.49 -1.33
N LEU A 50 21.82 -12.16 -1.16
CA LEU A 50 21.83 -13.57 -0.71
C LEU A 50 21.10 -13.78 0.62
N TYR A 51 21.20 -12.82 1.56
CA TYR A 51 20.48 -12.91 2.83
C TYR A 51 19.00 -12.56 2.68
N VAL A 52 18.65 -11.67 1.76
CA VAL A 52 17.24 -11.39 1.42
C VAL A 52 16.59 -12.64 0.82
N ASP A 53 17.24 -13.28 -0.17
CA ASP A 53 16.74 -14.51 -0.78
C ASP A 53 16.54 -15.61 0.28
N LYS A 54 17.49 -15.74 1.20
CA LYS A 54 17.41 -16.70 2.29
C LYS A 54 16.23 -16.40 3.24
N LYS A 55 16.02 -15.11 3.55
CA LYS A 55 14.90 -14.65 4.38
C LYS A 55 13.56 -14.93 3.68
N ASN A 56 13.43 -14.51 2.43
CA ASN A 56 12.17 -14.65 1.68
C ASN A 56 11.82 -16.13 1.45
N ARG A 57 12.81 -16.95 1.12
CA ARG A 57 12.63 -18.41 1.00
C ARG A 57 12.18 -19.03 2.33
N TYR A 58 12.74 -18.58 3.45
CA TYR A 58 12.33 -19.05 4.77
C TYR A 58 10.87 -18.67 5.05
N LEU A 59 10.49 -17.41 4.77
CA LEU A 59 9.13 -16.89 4.97
C LEU A 59 8.11 -17.64 4.10
N LYS A 60 8.43 -17.92 2.82
CA LYS A 60 7.58 -18.70 1.91
C LYS A 60 7.25 -20.09 2.48
N ASN A 61 8.20 -20.70 3.19
CA ASN A 61 8.05 -22.07 3.71
C ASN A 61 7.39 -22.14 5.08
N LEU A 62 7.07 -21.01 5.71
CA LEU A 62 6.35 -21.01 6.99
C LEU A 62 4.91 -21.46 6.80
N LYS A 63 4.45 -22.38 7.67
CA LYS A 63 3.07 -22.87 7.64
C LYS A 63 2.05 -21.73 7.71
N ASP A 64 2.30 -20.75 8.57
CA ASP A 64 1.41 -19.59 8.75
C ASP A 64 1.28 -18.73 7.49
N HIS A 65 2.26 -18.78 6.57
CA HIS A 65 2.26 -17.98 5.35
C HIS A 65 1.69 -18.74 4.13
N ARG A 66 1.57 -20.07 4.22
CA ARG A 66 1.02 -20.90 3.13
C ARG A 66 -0.50 -20.75 2.97
N VAL A 67 -1.16 -20.10 3.92
CA VAL A 67 -2.60 -19.79 3.84
C VAL A 67 -2.90 -18.62 2.92
N PHE A 68 -1.89 -17.79 2.61
CA PHE A 68 -2.05 -16.63 1.75
C PHE A 68 -1.87 -17.03 0.28
N ASP A 69 -2.81 -16.57 -0.54
CA ASP A 69 -2.83 -16.88 -1.97
C ASP A 69 -2.39 -15.65 -2.76
N LYS A 70 -1.24 -15.77 -3.41
CA LYS A 70 -0.64 -14.67 -4.19
C LYS A 70 -1.52 -14.25 -5.39
N ASP A 71 -2.38 -15.13 -5.88
CA ASP A 71 -3.20 -14.87 -7.07
C ASP A 71 -4.48 -14.08 -6.74
N ILE A 72 -4.88 -13.98 -5.47
CA ILE A 72 -6.07 -13.22 -5.06
C ILE A 72 -5.99 -11.77 -5.53
N ILE A 73 -4.84 -11.11 -5.34
CA ILE A 73 -4.68 -9.70 -5.72
C ILE A 73 -4.71 -9.51 -7.24
N PHE A 74 -4.12 -10.43 -8.00
CA PHE A 74 -4.15 -10.38 -9.47
C PHE A 74 -5.58 -10.57 -9.99
N ASN A 75 -6.30 -11.54 -9.45
CA ASN A 75 -7.70 -11.80 -9.79
C ASN A 75 -8.59 -10.58 -9.46
N LEU A 76 -8.32 -9.90 -8.35
CA LEU A 76 -9.03 -8.67 -7.98
C LEU A 76 -8.76 -7.55 -8.98
N ILE A 77 -7.51 -7.35 -9.36
CA ILE A 77 -7.10 -6.32 -10.36
C ILE A 77 -7.84 -6.55 -11.68
N GLU A 78 -7.85 -7.79 -12.19
CA GLU A 78 -8.53 -8.11 -13.46
C GLU A 78 -10.05 -7.88 -13.36
N LYS A 79 -10.68 -8.31 -12.28
CA LYS A 79 -12.10 -8.05 -12.03
C LYS A 79 -12.41 -6.56 -12.00
N TYR A 80 -11.57 -5.78 -11.34
CA TYR A 80 -11.74 -4.34 -11.21
C TYR A 80 -11.58 -3.63 -12.55
N LYS A 81 -10.61 -4.04 -13.36
CA LYS A 81 -10.37 -3.50 -14.71
C LYS A 81 -11.60 -3.74 -15.63
N LEU A 82 -12.22 -4.91 -15.52
CA LEU A 82 -13.42 -5.23 -16.29
C LEU A 82 -14.64 -4.44 -15.81
N PHE A 83 -14.75 -4.16 -14.52
CA PHE A 83 -15.96 -3.60 -13.92
C PHE A 83 -15.95 -2.08 -13.81
N TYR A 84 -14.89 -1.46 -13.28
CA TYR A 84 -14.84 -0.03 -12.96
C TYR A 84 -14.45 0.82 -14.19
N ASN A 85 -15.24 0.76 -15.25
CA ASN A 85 -15.14 1.68 -16.39
C ASN A 85 -16.01 2.92 -16.15
N TYR A 86 -15.84 3.94 -17.00
CA TYR A 86 -16.59 5.19 -16.93
C TYR A 86 -18.11 4.99 -16.81
N ASN A 87 -18.66 4.15 -17.68
CA ASN A 87 -20.11 3.95 -17.74
C ASN A 87 -20.67 3.35 -16.44
N ASN A 88 -20.00 2.37 -15.88
CA ASN A 88 -20.44 1.72 -14.64
C ASN A 88 -20.34 2.67 -13.44
N VAL A 89 -19.21 3.38 -13.29
CA VAL A 89 -19.02 4.35 -12.19
C VAL A 89 -20.00 5.52 -12.33
N LYS A 90 -20.19 6.03 -13.55
CA LYS A 90 -21.16 7.08 -13.82
C LYS A 90 -22.59 6.65 -13.45
N LYS A 91 -23.02 5.46 -13.85
CA LYS A 91 -24.36 4.93 -13.49
C LYS A 91 -24.59 4.86 -11.98
N ILE A 92 -23.55 4.49 -11.22
CA ILE A 92 -23.62 4.45 -9.75
C ILE A 92 -23.81 5.89 -9.23
N ASN A 93 -23.01 6.83 -9.71
CA ASN A 93 -23.02 8.22 -9.24
C ASN A 93 -24.28 9.00 -9.68
N ASP A 94 -24.78 8.77 -10.89
CA ASP A 94 -26.00 9.43 -11.40
C ASP A 94 -27.26 9.07 -10.59
N LYS A 95 -27.26 7.90 -9.96
CA LYS A 95 -28.38 7.42 -9.14
C LYS A 95 -28.36 7.93 -7.71
N LEU A 96 -27.22 8.47 -7.26
CA LEU A 96 -26.99 8.69 -5.85
C LEU A 96 -26.52 10.14 -5.57
N ASN A 97 -27.09 10.75 -4.54
CA ASN A 97 -26.67 12.05 -4.06
C ASN A 97 -25.38 11.90 -3.25
N TYR A 98 -24.58 12.96 -3.24
CA TYR A 98 -23.35 13.00 -2.46
C TYR A 98 -23.11 14.43 -1.95
N GLU A 99 -23.19 14.59 -0.64
CA GLU A 99 -22.89 15.84 0.02
C GLU A 99 -21.75 15.63 1.01
N GLN A 100 -20.69 16.37 0.86
CA GLN A 100 -19.55 16.34 1.78
C GLN A 100 -18.90 17.71 1.83
N THR A 101 -18.72 18.22 3.03
CA THR A 101 -18.12 19.52 3.28
C THR A 101 -16.59 19.43 3.45
N THR A 102 -16.12 18.33 4.02
CA THR A 102 -14.66 18.13 4.24
C THR A 102 -14.03 17.48 3.01
N LYS A 103 -12.95 18.07 2.53
CA LYS A 103 -12.22 17.56 1.36
C LYS A 103 -11.54 16.24 1.70
N LEU A 104 -11.85 15.18 0.96
CA LEU A 104 -11.25 13.85 1.13
C LEU A 104 -10.26 13.58 0.00
N VAL A 105 -9.04 13.25 0.39
CA VAL A 105 -7.91 12.98 -0.52
C VAL A 105 -7.38 11.57 -0.21
N PHE A 106 -7.13 10.78 -1.22
CA PHE A 106 -6.48 9.46 -1.07
C PHE A 106 -5.03 9.55 -1.53
N LEU A 107 -4.09 9.32 -0.61
CA LEU A 107 -2.66 9.25 -0.92
C LEU A 107 -2.33 7.80 -1.26
N VAL A 108 -2.20 7.56 -2.55
CA VAL A 108 -2.04 6.23 -3.14
C VAL A 108 -0.69 6.07 -3.85
N GLY A 109 -0.35 4.84 -4.18
CA GLY A 109 0.88 4.49 -4.87
C GLY A 109 1.25 3.04 -4.63
N PHE A 110 2.41 2.63 -5.07
CA PHE A 110 2.91 1.31 -4.70
C PHE A 110 3.62 1.41 -3.33
N PRO A 111 3.63 0.36 -2.51
CA PRO A 111 4.43 0.39 -1.27
C PRO A 111 5.88 0.79 -1.57
N ARG A 112 6.52 1.55 -0.69
CA ARG A 112 7.90 2.05 -0.84
C ARG A 112 8.08 3.18 -1.88
N SER A 113 7.01 3.74 -2.43
CA SER A 113 7.09 4.87 -3.36
C SER A 113 7.26 6.26 -2.70
N GLY A 114 7.45 6.31 -1.38
CA GLY A 114 7.68 7.57 -0.66
C GLY A 114 6.44 8.16 0.01
N THR A 115 5.36 7.40 0.10
CA THR A 115 4.10 7.84 0.76
C THR A 115 4.32 8.26 2.22
N THR A 116 5.26 7.62 2.94
CA THR A 116 5.57 7.99 4.34
C THR A 116 6.23 9.39 4.43
N LEU A 117 7.09 9.74 3.47
CA LEU A 117 7.68 11.09 3.42
C LEU A 117 6.58 12.13 3.17
N LEU A 118 5.71 11.87 2.20
CA LEU A 118 4.57 12.75 1.91
C LEU A 118 3.64 12.90 3.11
N ASP A 119 3.31 11.81 3.78
CA ASP A 119 2.53 11.81 5.02
C ASP A 119 3.16 12.74 6.05
N THR A 120 4.47 12.57 6.31
CA THR A 120 5.20 13.41 7.27
C THR A 120 5.11 14.90 6.91
N ILE A 121 5.25 15.23 5.63
CA ILE A 121 5.15 16.62 5.14
C ILE A 121 3.72 17.15 5.35
N LEU A 122 2.71 16.40 4.92
CA LEU A 122 1.31 16.83 4.99
C LEU A 122 0.85 17.07 6.44
N ARG A 123 1.33 16.25 7.38
CA ARG A 123 1.02 16.40 8.82
C ARG A 123 1.54 17.71 9.43
N THR A 124 2.47 18.41 8.78
CA THR A 124 2.95 19.70 9.31
C THR A 124 1.90 20.80 9.17
N HIS A 125 0.88 20.60 8.33
CA HIS A 125 -0.17 21.58 8.11
C HIS A 125 -1.33 21.38 9.10
N THR A 126 -1.70 22.41 9.85
CA THR A 126 -2.69 22.35 10.94
C THR A 126 -4.09 21.92 10.48
N GLN A 127 -4.46 22.21 9.23
CA GLN A 127 -5.78 21.91 8.68
C GLN A 127 -5.83 20.57 7.92
N ILE A 128 -4.72 19.79 7.93
CA ILE A 128 -4.68 18.48 7.28
C ILE A 128 -4.57 17.39 8.34
N SER A 129 -5.48 16.43 8.30
CA SER A 129 -5.37 15.20 9.09
C SER A 129 -5.02 14.04 8.17
N VAL A 130 -3.94 13.33 8.50
CA VAL A 130 -3.52 12.15 7.72
C VAL A 130 -3.81 10.88 8.50
N LEU A 131 -4.57 9.98 7.88
CA LEU A 131 -4.91 8.65 8.39
C LEU A 131 -3.83 7.68 7.91
N GLU A 132 -3.01 7.17 8.83
CA GLU A 132 -1.82 6.39 8.49
C GLU A 132 -2.11 4.89 8.43
N GLU A 133 -2.16 4.36 7.20
CA GLU A 133 -2.17 2.92 6.89
C GLU A 133 -3.20 2.10 7.68
N LYS A 134 -4.38 2.69 7.90
CA LYS A 134 -5.50 1.99 8.53
C LYS A 134 -6.48 1.52 7.43
N PRO A 135 -7.12 0.39 7.62
CA PRO A 135 -7.98 -0.18 6.56
C PRO A 135 -9.40 0.38 6.51
N TYR A 136 -9.63 1.63 6.94
CA TYR A 136 -10.97 2.22 7.02
C TYR A 136 -11.79 2.06 5.75
N LEU A 137 -11.18 2.35 4.60
CA LEU A 137 -11.81 2.16 3.30
C LEU A 137 -12.07 0.67 3.01
N LEU A 138 -11.07 -0.18 3.28
CA LEU A 138 -11.19 -1.62 3.03
C LEU A 138 -12.23 -2.28 3.94
N ASP A 139 -12.38 -1.78 5.15
CA ASP A 139 -13.37 -2.31 6.11
C ASP A 139 -14.79 -2.06 5.60
N ILE A 140 -15.13 -0.82 5.18
CA ILE A 140 -16.46 -0.53 4.63
C ILE A 140 -16.71 -1.31 3.32
N ARG A 141 -15.69 -1.43 2.47
CA ARG A 141 -15.76 -2.23 1.24
C ARG A 141 -16.03 -3.71 1.59
N HIS A 142 -15.27 -4.25 2.53
CA HIS A 142 -15.42 -5.65 2.94
C HIS A 142 -16.82 -5.92 3.52
N GLU A 143 -17.31 -5.07 4.41
CA GLU A 143 -18.65 -5.17 4.99
C GLU A 143 -19.73 -5.18 3.91
N PHE A 144 -19.66 -4.25 2.96
CA PHE A 144 -20.62 -4.15 1.87
C PHE A 144 -20.62 -5.42 1.02
N PHE A 145 -19.47 -5.84 0.48
CA PHE A 145 -19.42 -7.00 -0.40
C PHE A 145 -19.76 -8.31 0.33
N LYS A 146 -19.37 -8.44 1.59
CA LYS A 146 -19.73 -9.60 2.42
C LYS A 146 -21.27 -9.74 2.52
N SER A 147 -21.99 -8.65 2.71
CA SER A 147 -23.45 -8.65 2.75
C SER A 147 -24.10 -9.02 1.40
N LYS A 148 -23.34 -8.96 0.31
CA LYS A 148 -23.77 -9.23 -1.07
C LYS A 148 -23.10 -10.49 -1.65
N ASN A 149 -22.73 -11.46 -0.81
CA ASN A 149 -22.10 -12.71 -1.21
C ASN A 149 -20.81 -12.49 -2.06
N ASN A 150 -20.08 -11.40 -1.77
CA ASN A 150 -18.85 -11.02 -2.45
C ASN A 150 -18.99 -10.81 -3.98
N GLN A 151 -20.18 -10.45 -4.44
CA GLN A 151 -20.43 -10.16 -5.86
C GLN A 151 -20.08 -8.69 -6.17
N LEU A 152 -19.05 -8.46 -6.98
CA LEU A 152 -18.61 -7.11 -7.36
C LEU A 152 -19.74 -6.31 -8.03
N ASN A 153 -20.50 -6.94 -8.91
CA ASN A 153 -21.59 -6.29 -9.62
C ASN A 153 -22.69 -5.74 -8.71
N SER A 154 -22.77 -6.17 -7.45
CA SER A 154 -23.77 -5.67 -6.50
C SER A 154 -23.66 -4.17 -6.26
N ILE A 155 -22.47 -3.58 -6.45
CA ILE A 155 -22.30 -2.13 -6.28
C ILE A 155 -23.07 -1.32 -7.35
N SER A 156 -23.34 -1.90 -8.52
CA SER A 156 -24.18 -1.25 -9.55
C SER A 156 -25.62 -1.03 -9.08
N ASN A 157 -26.04 -1.80 -8.09
CA ASN A 157 -27.39 -1.74 -7.53
C ASN A 157 -27.40 -1.21 -6.09
N ILE A 158 -26.32 -0.55 -5.67
CA ILE A 158 -26.24 0.07 -4.35
C ILE A 158 -27.38 1.11 -4.20
N THR A 159 -28.05 1.08 -3.09
CA THR A 159 -29.10 2.06 -2.75
C THR A 159 -28.49 3.29 -2.09
N GLN A 160 -29.24 4.41 -2.08
CA GLN A 160 -28.82 5.63 -1.39
C GLN A 160 -28.54 5.33 0.10
N ASN A 161 -29.42 4.60 0.77
CA ASN A 161 -29.26 4.27 2.19
C ASN A 161 -27.96 3.46 2.44
N GLU A 162 -27.64 2.49 1.59
CA GLU A 162 -26.41 1.71 1.72
C GLU A 162 -25.18 2.59 1.53
N LYS A 163 -25.19 3.47 0.53
CA LYS A 163 -24.08 4.43 0.31
C LYS A 163 -23.90 5.35 1.52
N ASP A 164 -25.03 5.94 2.00
CA ASP A 164 -24.99 6.84 3.17
C ASP A 164 -24.46 6.14 4.42
N MET A 165 -24.86 4.87 4.62
CA MET A 165 -24.31 4.06 5.72
C MET A 165 -22.80 3.84 5.58
N MET A 166 -22.32 3.52 4.38
CA MET A 166 -20.89 3.34 4.12
C MET A 166 -20.10 4.63 4.39
N VAL A 167 -20.60 5.76 3.87
CA VAL A 167 -19.99 7.08 4.08
C VAL A 167 -19.99 7.42 5.57
N LYS A 168 -21.14 7.28 6.25
CA LYS A 168 -21.28 7.52 7.69
C LYS A 168 -20.32 6.63 8.51
N ASN A 169 -20.24 5.35 8.20
CA ASN A 169 -19.34 4.41 8.91
C ASN A 169 -17.88 4.80 8.68
N TYR A 170 -17.51 5.17 7.46
CA TYR A 170 -16.16 5.65 7.18
C TYR A 170 -15.81 6.85 8.08
N PHE A 171 -16.63 7.90 8.07
CA PHE A 171 -16.35 9.12 8.87
C PHE A 171 -16.38 8.84 10.37
N LYS A 172 -17.30 8.01 10.85
CA LYS A 172 -17.35 7.59 12.27
C LYS A 172 -16.05 6.89 12.69
N ASN A 173 -15.52 6.01 11.84
CA ASN A 173 -14.31 5.25 12.16
C ASN A 173 -13.05 6.13 12.24
N ILE A 174 -13.04 7.26 11.54
CA ILE A 174 -11.88 8.15 11.51
C ILE A 174 -11.99 9.36 12.45
N GLU A 175 -13.17 9.66 13.02
CA GLU A 175 -13.43 10.91 13.76
C GLU A 175 -12.40 11.18 14.87
N ASN A 176 -11.98 10.15 15.60
CA ASN A 176 -11.00 10.25 16.67
C ASN A 176 -9.56 10.47 16.19
N GLN A 177 -9.32 10.44 14.87
CA GLN A 177 -8.02 10.67 14.25
C GLN A 177 -7.90 12.10 13.70
N LEU A 178 -8.99 12.86 13.72
CA LEU A 178 -9.03 14.17 13.09
C LEU A 178 -8.63 15.28 14.07
N ASN A 179 -7.86 16.24 13.60
CA ASN A 179 -7.55 17.46 14.35
C ASN A 179 -8.80 18.37 14.39
N LYS A 180 -8.90 19.25 15.39
CA LYS A 180 -10.05 20.15 15.56
C LYS A 180 -10.32 21.03 14.33
N ASP A 181 -9.25 21.48 13.68
CA ASP A 181 -9.33 22.43 12.54
C ASP A 181 -9.25 21.74 11.17
N THR A 182 -9.50 20.42 11.13
CA THR A 182 -9.36 19.64 9.89
C THR A 182 -10.31 20.14 8.79
N ARG A 183 -9.75 20.54 7.66
CA ARG A 183 -10.46 20.88 6.41
C ARG A 183 -10.21 19.85 5.32
N VAL A 184 -9.05 19.18 5.40
CA VAL A 184 -8.64 18.15 4.42
C VAL A 184 -8.27 16.88 5.18
N ILE A 185 -8.89 15.79 4.79
CA ILE A 185 -8.56 14.45 5.29
C ILE A 185 -7.76 13.74 4.20
N VAL A 186 -6.58 13.24 4.56
CA VAL A 186 -5.75 12.46 3.65
C VAL A 186 -5.73 10.99 4.14
N ASP A 187 -6.40 10.12 3.43
CA ASP A 187 -6.37 8.67 3.71
C ASP A 187 -5.14 8.07 3.00
N LYS A 188 -4.13 7.69 3.79
CA LYS A 188 -2.86 7.16 3.26
C LYS A 188 -2.77 5.66 3.45
N LEU A 189 -3.10 4.94 2.39
CA LEU A 189 -2.88 3.50 2.29
C LEU A 189 -2.40 3.20 0.85
N PRO A 190 -1.09 2.96 0.64
CA PRO A 190 -0.53 2.92 -0.72
C PRO A 190 -1.31 2.04 -1.69
N LEU A 191 -1.58 0.78 -1.34
CA LEU A 191 -2.30 -0.14 -2.24
C LEU A 191 -3.78 0.19 -2.45
N SER A 192 -4.32 1.26 -1.82
CA SER A 192 -5.64 1.81 -2.21
C SER A 192 -5.65 2.34 -3.64
N ILE A 193 -4.50 2.43 -4.30
CA ILE A 193 -4.42 2.64 -5.75
C ILE A 193 -5.27 1.61 -6.52
N ILE A 194 -5.37 0.37 -6.02
CA ILE A 194 -6.21 -0.69 -6.60
C ILE A 194 -7.70 -0.35 -6.43
N GLU A 195 -8.06 0.32 -5.36
CA GLU A 195 -9.44 0.61 -4.96
C GLU A 195 -10.02 1.90 -5.59
N ILE A 196 -9.30 2.58 -6.48
CA ILE A 196 -9.73 3.88 -7.07
C ILE A 196 -11.14 3.79 -7.66
N GLY A 197 -11.47 2.70 -8.36
CA GLY A 197 -12.81 2.50 -8.91
C GLY A 197 -13.90 2.45 -7.83
N PHE A 198 -13.66 1.71 -6.74
CA PHE A 198 -14.56 1.66 -5.59
C PHE A 198 -14.64 3.05 -4.91
N ILE A 199 -13.51 3.70 -4.69
CA ILE A 199 -13.46 5.05 -4.10
C ILE A 199 -14.33 6.01 -4.90
N LYS A 200 -14.16 6.06 -6.23
CA LYS A 200 -14.95 6.95 -7.10
C LYS A 200 -16.43 6.62 -7.10
N SER A 201 -16.80 5.37 -6.83
CA SER A 201 -18.23 4.97 -6.73
C SER A 201 -18.87 5.48 -5.43
N ILE A 202 -18.10 5.54 -4.32
CA ILE A 202 -18.64 5.93 -3.00
C ILE A 202 -18.36 7.41 -2.71
N PHE A 203 -17.18 7.91 -3.08
CA PHE A 203 -16.72 9.29 -2.85
C PHE A 203 -16.39 9.97 -4.19
N PRO A 204 -17.39 10.32 -5.01
CA PRO A 204 -17.16 10.81 -6.37
C PRO A 204 -16.33 12.10 -6.44
N ASN A 205 -16.39 12.94 -5.41
CA ASN A 205 -15.67 14.22 -5.33
C ASN A 205 -14.28 14.09 -4.70
N SER A 206 -13.82 12.89 -4.38
CA SER A 206 -12.50 12.67 -3.80
C SER A 206 -11.38 13.05 -4.78
N SER A 207 -10.27 13.51 -4.21
CA SER A 207 -9.02 13.79 -4.93
C SER A 207 -8.00 12.70 -4.64
N PHE A 208 -6.98 12.61 -5.50
CA PHE A 208 -5.92 11.60 -5.36
C PHE A 208 -4.55 12.27 -5.42
N ILE A 209 -3.66 11.84 -4.54
CA ILE A 209 -2.23 12.10 -4.64
C ILE A 209 -1.56 10.77 -4.98
N LEU A 210 -0.92 10.70 -6.15
CA LEU A 210 -0.16 9.52 -6.56
C LEU A 210 1.31 9.74 -6.25
N ALA A 211 1.81 8.96 -5.30
CA ALA A 211 3.24 8.92 -4.97
C ALA A 211 3.97 8.03 -5.97
N LEU A 212 4.91 8.60 -6.69
CA LEU A 212 5.75 7.92 -7.68
C LEU A 212 7.20 7.91 -7.22
N ARG A 213 7.93 6.86 -7.56
CA ARG A 213 9.36 6.70 -7.35
C ARG A 213 9.91 5.79 -8.45
N HIS A 214 11.21 5.87 -8.71
CA HIS A 214 11.84 5.03 -9.74
C HIS A 214 11.46 3.55 -9.53
N PRO A 215 10.91 2.86 -10.55
CA PRO A 215 10.38 1.50 -10.40
C PRO A 215 11.38 0.52 -9.78
N CYS A 216 12.64 0.55 -10.24
CA CYS A 216 13.67 -0.35 -9.69
C CYS A 216 13.88 -0.15 -8.19
N ASP A 217 13.88 1.12 -7.72
CA ASP A 217 14.02 1.43 -6.29
C ASP A 217 12.84 0.88 -5.48
N VAL A 218 11.64 1.00 -6.02
CA VAL A 218 10.40 0.52 -5.40
C VAL A 218 10.44 -1.01 -5.29
N ILE A 219 10.70 -1.69 -6.40
CA ILE A 219 10.71 -3.16 -6.50
C ILE A 219 11.78 -3.75 -5.57
N ILE A 220 13.03 -3.23 -5.66
CA ILE A 220 14.12 -3.65 -4.77
C ILE A 220 13.72 -3.43 -3.30
N SER A 221 13.19 -2.25 -2.98
CA SER A 221 12.79 -1.93 -1.60
C SER A 221 11.67 -2.83 -1.09
N CYS A 222 10.71 -3.21 -1.94
CA CYS A 222 9.65 -4.16 -1.57
C CYS A 222 10.22 -5.55 -1.32
N TYR A 223 11.10 -6.04 -2.19
CA TYR A 223 11.72 -7.37 -2.06
C TYR A 223 12.61 -7.48 -0.81
N PHE A 224 13.31 -6.40 -0.46
CA PHE A 224 14.21 -6.34 0.70
C PHE A 224 13.48 -6.18 2.04
N ASN A 225 12.29 -5.61 2.03
CA ASN A 225 11.59 -5.25 3.26
C ASN A 225 10.87 -6.45 3.89
N SER A 226 10.64 -6.35 5.19
CA SER A 226 9.86 -7.32 5.96
C SER A 226 8.45 -6.77 6.18
N PHE A 227 7.51 -7.18 5.34
CA PHE A 227 6.10 -6.83 5.49
C PHE A 227 5.38 -7.83 6.40
N LYS A 228 4.30 -7.39 7.02
CA LYS A 228 3.31 -8.32 7.58
C LYS A 228 2.61 -8.99 6.40
N ILE A 229 2.75 -10.31 6.29
CA ILE A 229 2.30 -11.04 5.11
C ILE A 229 0.76 -11.13 5.09
N ASN A 230 0.20 -10.88 3.91
CA ASN A 230 -1.20 -11.08 3.51
C ASN A 230 -1.21 -11.46 2.02
N ASP A 231 -2.38 -11.60 1.39
CA ASP A 231 -2.50 -12.04 -0.01
C ASP A 231 -1.81 -11.10 -1.02
N ALA A 232 -1.70 -9.81 -0.72
CA ALA A 232 -0.92 -8.89 -1.56
C ALA A 232 0.58 -8.97 -1.25
N MET A 233 0.95 -8.93 0.05
CA MET A 233 2.35 -8.84 0.49
C MET A 233 3.14 -10.14 0.29
N VAL A 234 2.47 -11.30 0.15
CA VAL A 234 3.14 -12.57 -0.15
C VAL A 234 3.89 -12.51 -1.50
N ASN A 235 3.42 -11.67 -2.41
CA ASN A 235 4.08 -11.43 -3.71
C ASN A 235 5.47 -10.80 -3.54
N PHE A 236 5.73 -10.07 -2.46
CA PHE A 236 7.04 -9.45 -2.20
C PHE A 236 8.11 -10.44 -1.71
N LEU A 237 7.75 -11.69 -1.51
CA LEU A 237 8.69 -12.77 -1.17
C LEU A 237 9.33 -13.40 -2.41
N ASP A 238 8.91 -12.99 -3.60
CA ASP A 238 9.44 -13.47 -4.88
C ASP A 238 9.75 -12.28 -5.79
N TRP A 239 10.86 -12.38 -6.52
CA TRP A 239 11.32 -11.28 -7.37
C TRP A 239 10.38 -11.05 -8.56
N ASP A 240 10.04 -12.14 -9.26
CA ASP A 240 9.17 -12.06 -10.45
C ASP A 240 7.74 -11.68 -10.06
N ASP A 241 7.23 -12.22 -8.95
CA ASP A 241 5.90 -11.86 -8.43
C ASP A 241 5.85 -10.38 -8.03
N THR A 242 6.93 -9.84 -7.43
CA THR A 242 7.03 -8.40 -7.07
C THR A 242 6.94 -7.51 -8.32
N ILE A 243 7.70 -7.86 -9.37
CA ILE A 243 7.72 -7.13 -10.66
C ILE A 243 6.32 -7.19 -11.30
N ASN A 244 5.74 -8.39 -11.34
CA ASN A 244 4.43 -8.60 -11.94
C ASN A 244 3.35 -7.80 -11.22
N LEU A 245 3.34 -7.82 -9.88
CA LEU A 245 2.37 -7.04 -9.10
C LEU A 245 2.53 -5.53 -9.35
N TYR A 246 3.78 -5.04 -9.40
CA TYR A 246 4.05 -3.64 -9.72
C TYR A 246 3.41 -3.27 -11.07
N ASN A 247 3.69 -4.06 -12.10
CA ASN A 247 3.19 -3.80 -13.44
C ASN A 247 1.65 -3.82 -13.47
N LYS A 248 1.04 -4.84 -12.89
CA LYS A 248 -0.43 -5.00 -12.88
C LYS A 248 -1.13 -3.86 -12.12
N VAL A 249 -0.55 -3.39 -11.03
CA VAL A 249 -1.10 -2.25 -10.27
C VAL A 249 -1.06 -0.97 -11.13
N PHE A 250 0.03 -0.72 -11.84
CA PHE A 250 0.14 0.49 -12.67
C PHE A 250 -0.66 0.37 -13.98
N GLU A 251 -0.81 -0.84 -14.56
CA GLU A 251 -1.75 -1.07 -15.67
C GLU A 251 -3.19 -0.72 -15.25
N LEU A 252 -3.60 -1.15 -14.06
CA LEU A 252 -4.92 -0.81 -13.52
C LEU A 252 -5.04 0.70 -13.24
N PHE A 253 -4.01 1.30 -12.66
CA PHE A 253 -4.00 2.76 -12.42
C PHE A 253 -4.13 3.55 -13.73
N ASP A 254 -3.40 3.17 -14.76
CA ASP A 254 -3.47 3.85 -16.08
C ASP A 254 -4.87 3.69 -16.69
N PHE A 255 -5.46 2.51 -16.54
CA PHE A 255 -6.86 2.29 -16.93
C PHE A 255 -7.79 3.25 -16.19
N TYR A 256 -7.71 3.35 -14.86
CA TYR A 256 -8.54 4.27 -14.08
C TYR A 256 -8.32 5.74 -14.46
N ASN A 257 -7.07 6.12 -14.66
CA ASN A 257 -6.71 7.51 -15.03
C ASN A 257 -7.33 7.90 -16.38
N ASN A 258 -7.42 6.95 -17.30
CA ASN A 258 -8.03 7.19 -18.61
C ASN A 258 -9.57 7.15 -18.57
N GLU A 259 -10.15 6.28 -17.74
CA GLU A 259 -11.60 6.04 -17.71
C GLU A 259 -12.37 6.92 -16.73
N LEU A 260 -11.78 7.32 -15.58
CA LEU A 260 -12.56 7.82 -14.45
C LEU A 260 -12.40 9.33 -14.16
N ASN A 261 -11.79 10.10 -15.04
CA ASN A 261 -11.60 11.56 -14.86
C ASN A 261 -11.16 11.91 -13.43
N LEU A 262 -10.00 11.43 -13.02
CA LEU A 262 -9.52 11.58 -11.65
C LEU A 262 -9.04 13.01 -11.36
N ASN A 263 -9.46 13.57 -10.23
CA ASN A 263 -8.82 14.78 -9.69
C ASN A 263 -7.50 14.34 -9.06
N LEU A 264 -6.42 14.37 -9.85
CA LEU A 264 -5.17 13.67 -9.57
C LEU A 264 -3.97 14.60 -9.53
N TYR A 265 -3.19 14.48 -8.47
CA TYR A 265 -1.88 15.10 -8.29
C TYR A 265 -0.80 14.02 -8.31
N LYS A 266 0.19 14.13 -9.20
CA LYS A 266 1.31 13.17 -9.28
C LYS A 266 2.54 13.79 -8.64
N ILE A 267 3.13 13.12 -7.66
CA ILE A 267 4.32 13.60 -6.94
C ILE A 267 5.43 12.55 -7.05
N LYS A 268 6.60 12.97 -7.54
CA LYS A 268 7.78 12.13 -7.65
C LYS A 268 8.67 12.29 -6.42
N TYR A 269 8.98 11.19 -5.75
CA TYR A 269 9.86 11.12 -4.59
C TYR A 269 11.19 11.85 -4.85
N GLU A 270 11.78 11.62 -6.02
CA GLU A 270 13.08 12.20 -6.39
C GLU A 270 13.03 13.73 -6.44
N ASN A 271 11.88 14.30 -6.86
CA ASN A 271 11.70 15.76 -6.89
C ASN A 271 11.65 16.33 -5.46
N ILE A 272 10.90 15.68 -4.57
CA ILE A 272 10.80 16.12 -3.16
C ILE A 272 12.19 16.14 -2.52
N VAL A 273 12.98 15.08 -2.75
CA VAL A 273 14.32 14.97 -2.14
C VAL A 273 15.29 16.00 -2.71
N LYS A 274 15.18 16.34 -4.00
CA LYS A 274 16.07 17.32 -4.66
C LYS A 274 15.64 18.77 -4.42
N ASN A 275 14.34 19.06 -4.49
CA ASN A 275 13.81 20.43 -4.50
C ASN A 275 12.59 20.59 -3.58
N PHE A 276 12.76 20.27 -2.32
CA PHE A 276 11.68 20.27 -1.32
C PHE A 276 10.84 21.55 -1.35
N LYS A 277 11.48 22.73 -1.42
CA LYS A 277 10.78 24.03 -1.38
C LYS A 277 9.82 24.27 -2.56
N ASN A 278 10.03 23.61 -3.68
CA ASN A 278 9.23 23.83 -4.90
C ASN A 278 8.10 22.79 -5.06
N GLU A 279 8.14 21.72 -4.31
CA GLU A 279 7.17 20.62 -4.42
C GLU A 279 6.14 20.55 -3.28
N UNK A 280 6.61 21.08 -2.48
CA UNK A 280 5.85 21.12 -1.31
C UNK A 280 5.04 22.28 -1.21
#